data_afc0701c77ca24a32feb725ec660f6db
#
_entry.id   afc0701c77ca24a32feb725ec660f6db
#
_cell.length_a   1.000
_cell.length_b   1.000
_cell.length_c   1.000
_cell.angle_alpha   90.00
_cell.angle_beta   90.00
_cell.angle_gamma   90.00
#
_symmetry.space_group_name_H-M   'P 1'
#
loop_
_entity.id
_entity.type
_entity.pdbx_description
1 polymer ?
#
loop_
_entity_poly.entity_id
_entity_poly.type
_entity_poly.pdbx_seq_one_letter_code
_entity_poly.pdbx_strand_id
1 'polypeptide(L)'
;MAESEAPEPDRPERDLPHDVLRILFDSLPRVAIGSALLIGVAINFVNVISRHFFGFALFWAEEMMVFGVIWSTAVAAIAITFNGDHLRMDLFSARLSSPWRELVNGLAVALFIIVGTFVAYQSYAVVSAFAHTGMVSVTMALPLTIPHAALLVGLSFMVLAVAVRVGAYVRGRF
;
A
#
# COMPACT_ATOMS: atom_id res chain seq x y z
N MET A 1 -45.41 -40.64 8.59
CA MET A 1 -44.07 -41.18 8.37
C MET A 1 -43.28 -40.02 7.75
N ALA A 2 -42.66 -39.22 8.58
CA ALA A 2 -41.87 -38.06 8.14
C ALA A 2 -40.41 -38.51 8.09
N GLU A 3 -39.89 -38.56 6.89
CA GLU A 3 -38.50 -38.89 6.60
C GLU A 3 -37.63 -37.70 7.05
N SER A 4 -36.86 -37.93 8.09
CA SER A 4 -35.89 -36.96 8.62
C SER A 4 -34.74 -36.86 7.63
N GLU A 5 -34.71 -35.78 6.86
CA GLU A 5 -33.60 -35.41 6.01
C GLU A 5 -32.36 -35.07 6.91
N ALA A 6 -31.37 -35.94 6.88
CA ALA A 6 -30.13 -35.73 7.60
C ALA A 6 -29.38 -34.51 7.03
N PRO A 7 -28.82 -33.62 7.85
CA PRO A 7 -28.08 -32.49 7.34
C PRO A 7 -26.85 -32.97 6.56
N GLU A 8 -26.69 -32.49 5.33
CA GLU A 8 -25.54 -32.73 4.47
C GLU A 8 -24.26 -32.25 5.17
N PRO A 9 -23.19 -33.08 5.21
CA PRO A 9 -21.97 -32.67 5.89
C PRO A 9 -21.37 -31.45 5.18
N ASP A 10 -21.18 -30.40 5.96
CA ASP A 10 -20.49 -29.17 5.62
C ASP A 10 -19.12 -29.50 4.99
N ARG A 11 -19.03 -29.43 3.67
CA ARG A 11 -17.77 -29.59 2.96
C ARG A 11 -16.98 -28.32 3.15
N PRO A 12 -15.77 -28.37 3.70
CA PRO A 12 -14.92 -27.20 3.73
C PRO A 12 -14.62 -26.79 2.29
N GLU A 13 -15.28 -25.75 1.78
CA GLU A 13 -14.90 -25.06 0.56
C GLU A 13 -13.45 -24.60 0.74
N ARG A 14 -12.56 -25.31 0.09
CA ARG A 14 -11.16 -24.88 -0.03
C ARG A 14 -11.08 -23.72 -0.98
N ASP A 15 -11.36 -22.55 -0.49
CA ASP A 15 -11.13 -21.28 -1.19
C ASP A 15 -9.63 -20.92 -1.15
N LEU A 16 -8.81 -21.80 -1.73
CA LEU A 16 -7.36 -21.62 -1.87
C LEU A 16 -6.94 -20.27 -2.52
N PRO A 17 -7.68 -19.71 -3.50
CA PRO A 17 -7.29 -18.41 -4.06
C PRO A 17 -7.55 -17.24 -3.10
N HIS A 18 -8.59 -17.28 -2.26
CA HIS A 18 -8.91 -16.19 -1.34
C HIS A 18 -7.94 -16.12 -0.16
N ASP A 19 -7.52 -17.25 0.39
CA ASP A 19 -6.58 -17.29 1.51
C ASP A 19 -5.18 -16.80 1.10
N VAL A 20 -4.70 -17.19 -0.08
CA VAL A 20 -3.41 -16.74 -0.61
C VAL A 20 -3.41 -15.24 -0.88
N LEU A 21 -4.46 -14.70 -1.48
CA LEU A 21 -4.61 -13.27 -1.72
C LEU A 21 -4.69 -12.49 -0.40
N ARG A 22 -5.40 -13.00 0.59
CA ARG A 22 -5.51 -12.39 1.91
C ARG A 22 -4.16 -12.39 2.65
N ILE A 23 -3.40 -13.47 2.59
CA ILE A 23 -2.06 -13.53 3.17
C ILE A 23 -1.13 -12.53 2.47
N LEU A 24 -1.16 -12.49 1.13
CA LEU A 24 -0.27 -11.66 0.34
C LEU A 24 -0.56 -10.15 0.47
N PHE A 25 -1.84 -9.77 0.50
CA PHE A 25 -2.25 -8.36 0.47
C PHE A 25 -2.69 -7.79 1.83
N ASP A 26 -2.91 -8.61 2.83
CA ASP A 26 -3.30 -8.16 4.17
C ASP A 26 -2.26 -8.53 5.24
N SER A 27 -1.93 -9.81 5.41
CA SER A 27 -1.06 -10.26 6.49
C SER A 27 0.41 -9.93 6.24
N LEU A 28 0.92 -10.20 5.04
CA LEU A 28 2.32 -9.97 4.69
C LEU A 28 2.71 -8.48 4.75
N PRO A 29 1.97 -7.54 4.13
CA PRO A 29 2.27 -6.11 4.25
C PRO A 29 2.21 -5.62 5.69
N ARG A 30 1.25 -6.08 6.46
CA ARG A 30 1.06 -5.67 7.86
C ARG A 30 2.25 -6.09 8.74
N VAL A 31 2.72 -7.33 8.61
CA VAL A 31 3.90 -7.83 9.31
C VAL A 31 5.17 -7.12 8.82
N ALA A 32 5.33 -6.95 7.51
CA ALA A 32 6.49 -6.28 6.93
C ALA A 32 6.60 -4.82 7.40
N ILE A 33 5.50 -4.06 7.38
CA ILE A 33 5.47 -2.67 7.84
C ILE A 33 5.74 -2.62 9.35
N GLY A 34 5.07 -3.47 10.14
CA GLY A 34 5.26 -3.52 11.59
C GLY A 34 6.71 -3.83 11.96
N SER A 35 7.33 -4.81 11.31
CA SER A 35 8.73 -5.16 11.55
C SER A 35 9.69 -4.05 11.10
N ALA A 36 9.44 -3.43 9.95
CA ALA A 36 10.26 -2.31 9.47
C ALA A 36 10.22 -1.12 10.43
N LEU A 37 9.04 -0.78 10.97
CA LEU A 37 8.89 0.27 11.97
C LEU A 37 9.64 -0.06 13.27
N LEU A 38 9.51 -1.29 13.78
CA LEU A 38 10.22 -1.72 14.99
C LEU A 38 11.74 -1.70 14.80
N ILE A 39 12.24 -2.16 13.67
CA ILE A 39 13.66 -2.08 13.32
C ILE A 39 14.10 -0.60 13.25
N GLY A 40 13.33 0.26 12.60
CA GLY A 40 13.60 1.68 12.52
C GLY A 40 13.69 2.34 13.91
N VAL A 41 12.75 2.04 14.81
CA VAL A 41 12.77 2.52 16.19
C VAL A 41 14.01 2.00 16.95
N ALA A 42 14.35 0.72 16.78
CA ALA A 42 15.54 0.15 17.42
C ALA A 42 16.83 0.81 16.92
N ILE A 43 16.98 1.03 15.62
CA ILE A 43 18.12 1.73 15.02
C ILE A 43 18.21 3.16 15.57
N ASN A 44 17.09 3.87 15.64
CA ASN A 44 17.06 5.23 16.18
C ASN A 44 17.46 5.25 17.67
N PHE A 45 16.94 4.32 18.45
CA PHE A 45 17.30 4.19 19.85
C PHE A 45 18.80 3.97 20.06
N VAL A 46 19.39 3.05 19.26
CA VAL A 46 20.85 2.82 19.25
C VAL A 46 21.60 4.09 18.84
N ASN A 47 21.12 4.82 17.83
CA ASN A 47 21.74 6.06 17.38
C ASN A 47 21.74 7.14 18.47
N VAL A 48 20.62 7.28 19.22
CA VAL A 48 20.51 8.22 20.33
C VAL A 48 21.47 7.87 21.47
N ILE A 49 21.55 6.59 21.85
CA ILE A 49 22.48 6.12 22.88
C ILE A 49 23.93 6.34 22.43
N SER A 50 24.27 5.96 21.21
CA SER A 50 25.59 6.11 20.65
C SER A 50 26.05 7.56 20.66
N ARG A 51 25.16 8.48 20.28
CA ARG A 51 25.43 9.91 20.26
C ARG A 51 25.58 10.51 21.67
N HIS A 52 24.77 10.04 22.63
CA HIS A 52 24.77 10.59 23.98
C HIS A 52 25.93 10.06 24.85
N PHE A 53 26.19 8.76 24.80
CA PHE A 53 27.20 8.11 25.66
C PHE A 53 28.59 8.04 25.03
N PHE A 54 28.68 7.90 23.71
CA PHE A 54 29.93 7.69 22.99
C PHE A 54 30.37 8.89 22.14
N GLY A 55 29.50 9.93 22.02
CA GLY A 55 29.78 11.09 21.18
C GLY A 55 29.81 10.78 19.67
N PHE A 56 29.36 9.60 19.28
CA PHE A 56 29.39 9.11 17.91
C PHE A 56 27.97 8.96 17.36
N ALA A 57 27.64 9.68 16.29
CA ALA A 57 26.34 9.61 15.61
C ALA A 57 26.40 8.66 14.41
N LEU A 58 25.37 7.81 14.29
CA LEU A 58 25.15 6.96 13.13
C LEU A 58 24.43 7.77 12.04
N PHE A 59 25.19 8.51 11.23
CA PHE A 59 24.62 9.42 10.22
C PHE A 59 23.74 8.70 9.18
N TRP A 60 24.04 7.44 8.88
CA TRP A 60 23.25 6.62 7.96
C TRP A 60 21.88 6.20 8.53
N ALA A 61 21.73 6.22 9.86
CA ALA A 61 20.49 5.74 10.50
C ALA A 61 19.27 6.59 10.15
N GLU A 62 19.43 7.91 10.09
CA GLU A 62 18.36 8.84 9.74
C GLU A 62 17.88 8.60 8.31
N GLU A 63 18.79 8.42 7.37
CA GLU A 63 18.49 8.20 5.96
C GLU A 63 17.83 6.84 5.71
N MET A 64 18.33 5.78 6.38
CA MET A 64 17.71 4.46 6.34
C MET A 64 16.26 4.49 6.85
N MET A 65 16.00 5.24 7.92
CA MET A 65 14.66 5.40 8.45
C MET A 65 13.72 6.11 7.47
N VAL A 66 14.19 7.19 6.84
CA VAL A 66 13.40 7.91 5.83
C VAL A 66 13.05 6.97 4.66
N PHE A 67 14.01 6.22 4.15
CA PHE A 67 13.75 5.25 3.08
C PHE A 67 12.78 4.15 3.52
N GLY A 68 12.95 3.65 4.74
CA GLY A 68 12.06 2.65 5.33
C GLY A 68 10.61 3.15 5.46
N VAL A 69 10.43 4.39 5.91
CA VAL A 69 9.09 5.01 6.03
C VAL A 69 8.45 5.20 4.64
N ILE A 70 9.21 5.69 3.65
CA ILE A 70 8.71 5.89 2.29
C ILE A 70 8.21 4.56 1.69
N TRP A 71 9.00 3.50 1.77
CA TRP A 71 8.63 2.18 1.28
C TRP A 71 7.47 1.56 2.06
N SER A 72 7.48 1.68 3.40
CA SER A 72 6.38 1.20 4.24
C SER A 72 5.06 1.89 3.89
N THR A 73 5.10 3.19 3.64
CA THR A 73 3.92 3.97 3.23
C THR A 73 3.41 3.52 1.86
N ALA A 74 4.30 3.28 0.89
CA ALA A 74 3.91 2.79 -0.43
C ALA A 74 3.22 1.41 -0.34
N VAL A 75 3.81 0.48 0.42
CA VAL A 75 3.24 -0.87 0.62
C VAL A 75 1.90 -0.80 1.37
N ALA A 76 1.80 0.03 2.42
CA ALA A 76 0.54 0.25 3.14
C ALA A 76 -0.55 0.79 2.22
N ALA A 77 -0.22 1.79 1.40
CA ALA A 77 -1.17 2.39 0.45
C ALA A 77 -1.70 1.38 -0.57
N ILE A 78 -0.85 0.49 -1.08
CA ILE A 78 -1.27 -0.62 -1.97
C ILE A 78 -2.26 -1.54 -1.24
N ALA A 79 -1.93 -1.98 -0.02
CA ALA A 79 -2.78 -2.89 0.75
C ALA A 79 -4.14 -2.27 1.08
N ILE A 80 -4.16 -1.02 1.53
CA ILE A 80 -5.39 -0.26 1.83
C ILE A 80 -6.23 -0.09 0.57
N THR A 81 -5.61 0.24 -0.57
CA THR A 81 -6.31 0.37 -1.85
C THR A 81 -6.90 -0.97 -2.28
N PHE A 82 -6.15 -2.06 -2.18
CA PHE A 82 -6.66 -3.38 -2.55
C PHE A 82 -7.88 -3.80 -1.72
N ASN A 83 -7.92 -3.47 -0.43
CA ASN A 83 -9.04 -3.75 0.47
C ASN A 83 -10.24 -2.81 0.27
N GLY A 84 -10.11 -1.78 -0.57
CA GLY A 84 -11.19 -0.84 -0.87
C GLY A 84 -11.32 0.32 0.12
N ASP A 85 -10.49 0.39 1.14
CA ASP A 85 -10.60 1.39 2.20
C ASP A 85 -10.10 2.78 1.77
N HIS A 86 -9.28 2.85 0.72
CA HIS A 86 -8.68 4.11 0.25
C HIS A 86 -9.67 5.05 -0.46
N LEU A 87 -10.68 4.49 -1.15
CA LEU A 87 -11.70 5.26 -1.89
C LEU A 87 -13.07 5.30 -1.19
N ARG A 88 -13.20 4.78 0.02
CA ARG A 88 -14.46 4.82 0.75
C ARG A 88 -14.77 6.23 1.26
N MET A 89 -15.55 6.95 0.48
CA MET A 89 -16.25 8.15 0.94
C MET A 89 -17.63 7.77 1.50
N ASP A 90 -17.67 6.83 2.46
CA ASP A 90 -18.93 6.27 3.00
C ASP A 90 -19.84 7.36 3.64
N LEU A 91 -19.25 8.46 4.12
CA LEU A 91 -20.01 9.55 4.73
C LEU A 91 -20.98 10.25 3.77
N PHE A 92 -20.63 10.35 2.49
CA PHE A 92 -21.48 11.00 1.48
C PHE A 92 -22.23 9.99 0.62
N SER A 93 -21.57 8.92 0.19
CA SER A 93 -22.17 7.92 -0.72
C SER A 93 -23.23 7.07 -0.05
N ALA A 94 -23.13 6.82 1.28
CA ALA A 94 -24.13 6.07 2.03
C ALA A 94 -25.50 6.78 2.12
N ARG A 95 -25.56 8.09 1.91
CA ARG A 95 -26.79 8.88 1.96
C ARG A 95 -27.47 9.05 0.59
N LEU A 96 -26.81 8.62 -0.50
CA LEU A 96 -27.34 8.73 -1.85
C LEU A 96 -28.14 7.49 -2.26
N SER A 97 -29.22 7.69 -2.99
CA SER A 97 -29.98 6.62 -3.64
C SER A 97 -29.13 5.90 -4.70
N SER A 98 -29.44 4.61 -4.96
CA SER A 98 -28.65 3.70 -5.79
C SER A 98 -28.06 4.31 -7.09
N PRO A 99 -28.83 5.00 -7.96
CA PRO A 99 -28.25 5.48 -9.22
C PRO A 99 -27.18 6.58 -9.01
N TRP A 100 -27.38 7.49 -8.07
CA TRP A 100 -26.45 8.57 -7.79
C TRP A 100 -25.18 8.09 -7.09
N ARG A 101 -25.28 7.09 -6.23
CA ARG A 101 -24.14 6.48 -5.55
C ARG A 101 -23.18 5.84 -6.55
N GLU A 102 -23.70 5.07 -7.50
CA GLU A 102 -22.87 4.42 -8.52
C GLU A 102 -22.19 5.44 -9.43
N LEU A 103 -22.88 6.54 -9.77
CA LEU A 103 -22.30 7.62 -10.57
C LEU A 103 -21.14 8.31 -9.84
N VAL A 104 -21.32 8.67 -8.57
CA VAL A 104 -20.28 9.32 -7.75
C VAL A 104 -19.09 8.41 -7.54
N ASN A 105 -19.32 7.14 -7.21
CA ASN A 105 -18.25 6.16 -7.06
C ASN A 105 -17.51 5.92 -8.38
N GLY A 106 -18.22 5.83 -9.49
CA GLY A 106 -17.63 5.70 -10.83
C GLY A 106 -16.76 6.89 -11.20
N LEU A 107 -17.22 8.11 -10.90
CA LEU A 107 -16.45 9.34 -11.12
C LEU A 107 -15.18 9.37 -10.24
N ALA A 108 -15.30 8.98 -8.97
CA ALA A 108 -14.15 8.90 -8.05
C ALA A 108 -13.10 7.90 -8.53
N VAL A 109 -13.53 6.71 -8.98
CA VAL A 109 -12.66 5.70 -9.55
C VAL A 109 -11.97 6.20 -10.82
N ALA A 110 -12.73 6.81 -11.73
CA ALA A 110 -12.16 7.36 -12.97
C ALA A 110 -11.12 8.45 -12.67
N LEU A 111 -11.44 9.38 -11.78
CA LEU A 111 -10.53 10.43 -11.36
C LEU A 111 -9.26 9.87 -10.70
N PHE A 112 -9.41 8.87 -9.82
CA PHE A 112 -8.28 8.21 -9.18
C PHE A 112 -7.35 7.54 -10.22
N ILE A 113 -7.90 6.83 -11.20
CA ILE A 113 -7.12 6.18 -12.26
C ILE A 113 -6.39 7.24 -13.11
N ILE A 114 -7.08 8.31 -13.52
CA ILE A 114 -6.48 9.37 -14.34
C ILE A 114 -5.33 10.06 -13.60
N VAL A 115 -5.60 10.54 -12.38
CA VAL A 115 -4.62 11.26 -11.58
C VAL A 115 -3.49 10.33 -11.16
N GLY A 116 -3.79 9.12 -10.69
CA GLY A 116 -2.80 8.13 -10.28
C GLY A 116 -1.87 7.74 -11.43
N THR A 117 -2.41 7.52 -12.63
CA THR A 117 -1.61 7.22 -13.82
C THR A 117 -0.73 8.40 -14.23
N PHE A 118 -1.27 9.62 -14.18
CA PHE A 118 -0.50 10.82 -14.47
C PHE A 118 0.66 10.99 -13.49
N VAL A 119 0.42 10.84 -12.18
CA VAL A 119 1.48 10.96 -11.17
C VAL A 119 2.49 9.81 -11.26
N ALA A 120 2.05 8.59 -11.58
CA ALA A 120 2.96 7.46 -11.82
C ALA A 120 3.88 7.74 -13.03
N TYR A 121 3.34 8.31 -14.11
CA TYR A 121 4.14 8.72 -15.26
C TYR A 121 5.19 9.79 -14.90
N GLN A 122 4.80 10.80 -14.13
CA GLN A 122 5.74 11.82 -13.65
C GLN A 122 6.79 11.23 -12.70
N SER A 123 6.40 10.29 -11.84
CA SER A 123 7.34 9.57 -10.97
C SER A 123 8.35 8.75 -11.77
N TYR A 124 7.93 8.14 -12.88
CA TYR A 124 8.85 7.46 -13.79
C TYR A 124 9.87 8.43 -14.39
N ALA A 125 9.45 9.62 -14.82
CA ALA A 125 10.35 10.63 -15.34
C ALA A 125 11.41 11.07 -14.31
N VAL A 126 10.99 11.22 -13.03
CA VAL A 126 11.91 11.56 -11.93
C VAL A 126 12.90 10.42 -11.66
N VAL A 127 12.41 9.18 -11.56
CA VAL A 127 13.26 7.99 -11.35
C VAL A 127 14.28 7.84 -12.47
N SER A 128 13.86 8.01 -13.72
CA SER A 128 14.76 7.95 -14.87
C SER A 128 15.82 9.06 -14.86
N ALA A 129 15.44 10.28 -14.49
CA ALA A 129 16.37 11.39 -14.36
C ALA A 129 17.46 11.11 -13.30
N PHE A 130 17.07 10.58 -12.11
CA PHE A 130 18.04 10.18 -11.09
C PHE A 130 18.92 9.01 -11.52
N ALA A 131 18.37 8.06 -12.27
CA ALA A 131 19.16 6.96 -12.82
C ALA A 131 20.21 7.45 -13.83
N HIS A 132 19.86 8.43 -14.67
CA HIS A 132 20.80 9.00 -15.65
C HIS A 132 21.86 9.91 -15.02
N THR A 133 21.51 10.67 -13.99
CA THR A 133 22.45 11.56 -13.30
C THR A 133 23.35 10.86 -12.31
N GLY A 134 23.05 9.60 -11.94
CA GLY A 134 23.79 8.83 -10.96
C GLY A 134 23.80 9.47 -9.56
N MET A 135 22.78 10.28 -9.23
CA MET A 135 22.69 10.95 -7.94
C MET A 135 22.55 9.95 -6.80
N VAL A 136 23.37 10.13 -5.79
CA VAL A 136 23.38 9.32 -4.57
C VAL A 136 23.04 10.15 -3.35
N SER A 137 22.61 9.48 -2.31
CA SER A 137 22.31 10.10 -1.02
C SER A 137 23.57 10.57 -0.30
N VAL A 138 23.42 11.52 0.61
CA VAL A 138 24.54 12.23 1.23
C VAL A 138 25.30 11.36 2.22
N THR A 139 24.61 10.49 2.97
CA THR A 139 25.22 9.76 4.09
C THR A 139 25.51 8.30 3.77
N MET A 140 24.66 7.64 2.98
CA MET A 140 24.78 6.23 2.64
C MET A 140 25.35 5.99 1.24
N ALA A 141 25.48 7.03 0.41
CA ALA A 141 25.84 6.92 -1.00
C ALA A 141 24.93 5.96 -1.79
N LEU A 142 23.67 5.76 -1.33
CA LEU A 142 22.68 4.97 -2.03
C LEU A 142 22.04 5.76 -3.17
N PRO A 143 21.72 5.12 -4.31
CA PRO A 143 21.05 5.79 -5.42
C PRO A 143 19.70 6.40 -4.99
N LEU A 144 19.47 7.67 -5.29
CA LEU A 144 18.21 8.35 -4.99
C LEU A 144 17.02 7.79 -5.79
N THR A 145 17.29 6.97 -6.80
CA THR A 145 16.28 6.18 -7.50
C THR A 145 15.49 5.26 -6.56
N ILE A 146 16.14 4.73 -5.50
CA ILE A 146 15.52 3.76 -4.58
C ILE A 146 14.30 4.35 -3.85
N PRO A 147 14.40 5.48 -3.10
CA PRO A 147 13.23 6.05 -2.44
C PRO A 147 12.20 6.60 -3.42
N HIS A 148 12.61 7.17 -4.55
CA HIS A 148 11.67 7.68 -5.55
C HIS A 148 10.93 6.57 -6.30
N ALA A 149 11.55 5.40 -6.48
CA ALA A 149 10.89 4.22 -7.04
C ALA A 149 9.70 3.74 -6.19
N ALA A 150 9.71 3.98 -4.89
CA ALA A 150 8.60 3.60 -4.02
C ALA A 150 7.29 4.29 -4.41
N LEU A 151 7.34 5.58 -4.79
CA LEU A 151 6.17 6.32 -5.27
C LEU A 151 5.68 5.78 -6.61
N LEU A 152 6.60 5.52 -7.55
CA LEU A 152 6.28 4.93 -8.85
C LEU A 152 5.61 3.56 -8.69
N VAL A 153 6.23 2.67 -7.92
CA VAL A 153 5.74 1.32 -7.66
C VAL A 153 4.40 1.38 -6.91
N GLY A 154 4.34 2.17 -5.82
CA GLY A 154 3.13 2.34 -5.02
C GLY A 154 1.94 2.76 -5.87
N LEU A 155 2.06 3.87 -6.60
CA LEU A 155 0.98 4.37 -7.45
C LEU A 155 0.61 3.42 -8.59
N SER A 156 1.58 2.79 -9.23
CA SER A 156 1.31 1.82 -10.29
C SER A 156 0.48 0.63 -9.80
N PHE A 157 0.84 0.07 -8.64
CA PHE A 157 0.08 -1.01 -8.04
C PHE A 157 -1.28 -0.57 -7.49
N MET A 158 -1.40 0.65 -6.95
CA MET A 158 -2.69 1.20 -6.52
C MET A 158 -3.64 1.37 -7.70
N VAL A 159 -3.19 1.96 -8.80
CA VAL A 159 -3.97 2.11 -10.04
C VAL A 159 -4.38 0.75 -10.58
N LEU A 160 -3.47 -0.21 -10.60
CA LEU A 160 -3.77 -1.58 -11.03
C LEU A 160 -4.81 -2.26 -10.13
N ALA A 161 -4.69 -2.12 -8.81
CA ALA A 161 -5.65 -2.67 -7.84
C ALA A 161 -7.04 -2.10 -8.05
N VAL A 162 -7.16 -0.79 -8.25
CA VAL A 162 -8.44 -0.13 -8.55
C VAL A 162 -8.98 -0.57 -9.90
N ALA A 163 -8.14 -0.65 -10.94
CA ALA A 163 -8.54 -1.06 -12.28
C ALA A 163 -9.10 -2.50 -12.30
N VAL A 164 -8.45 -3.43 -11.59
CA VAL A 164 -8.93 -4.83 -11.48
C VAL A 164 -10.23 -4.91 -10.68
N ARG A 165 -10.43 -4.05 -9.70
CA ARG A 165 -11.60 -4.06 -8.80
C ARG A 165 -12.64 -2.97 -9.10
N VAL A 166 -12.61 -2.36 -10.27
CA VAL A 166 -13.54 -1.27 -10.67
C VAL A 166 -15.01 -1.61 -10.35
N GLY A 167 -15.44 -2.83 -10.69
CA GLY A 167 -16.81 -3.27 -10.43
C GLY A 167 -17.18 -3.32 -8.94
N ALA A 168 -16.25 -3.69 -8.07
CA ALA A 168 -16.44 -3.70 -6.63
C ALA A 168 -16.50 -2.26 -6.08
N TYR A 169 -15.62 -1.40 -6.56
CA TYR A 169 -15.58 0.01 -6.18
C TYR A 169 -16.84 0.78 -6.59
N VAL A 170 -17.32 0.61 -7.82
CA VAL A 170 -18.52 1.28 -8.32
C VAL A 170 -19.77 0.83 -7.57
N ARG A 171 -19.88 -0.48 -7.28
CA ARG A 171 -21.04 -1.05 -6.57
C ARG A 171 -20.95 -0.93 -5.05
N GLY A 172 -19.79 -0.52 -4.52
CA GLY A 172 -19.53 -0.46 -3.07
C GLY A 172 -19.60 -1.82 -2.37
N ARG A 173 -19.14 -2.87 -3.06
CA ARG A 173 -19.10 -4.26 -2.55
C ARG A 173 -17.66 -4.69 -2.31
N PHE A 174 -17.28 -4.75 -1.05
CA PHE A 174 -15.98 -5.26 -0.58
C PHE A 174 -16.18 -6.31 0.47
#